data_4cc792167c94b91de202903680d4e7f0
#
_entry.id   4cc792167c94b91de202903680d4e7f0
#
_cell.length_a   1.000
_cell.length_b   1.000
_cell.length_c   1.000
_cell.angle_alpha   90.00
_cell.angle_beta   90.00
_cell.angle_gamma   90.00
#
_symmetry.space_group_name_H-M   'P 1'
#
loop_
_entity.id
_entity.type
_entity.pdbx_description
1 polymer ?
#
loop_
_entity_poly.entity_id
_entity_poly.type
_entity_poly.pdbx_seq_one_letter_code
_entity_poly.pdbx_strand_id
1 'polypeptide(L)'
;ICPEARNLLIIPENHTRNTFYLANVVQLQRIFNMAGLNVRVGSISPEIKKSTLIELPNGDSVMLEPVIRTKGRLGLKDFDPCTILLNNDLSAGAPGILEDIHEQHLLPPLHAGWSVRRKSTHFKNYEEVAKRFGKMLGIDPWLINPMFSQCGDVDFAEDKGMDALQTSVDALLGKVRRKYKEYGIHEKPFKIVKADNGTYGMGIMTV
;
A
#
# COMPACT_ATOMS: atom_id res chain seq x y z
N ILE A 1 -18.20 -3.09 -19.93
CA ILE A 1 -17.03 -2.26 -20.30
C ILE A 1 -17.30 -1.76 -21.70
N CYS A 2 -17.36 -0.45 -21.89
CA CYS A 2 -17.55 0.15 -23.21
C CYS A 2 -16.30 -0.18 -24.07
N PRO A 3 -16.44 -0.85 -25.22
CA PRO A 3 -15.30 -1.25 -26.04
C PRO A 3 -14.44 -0.08 -26.55
N GLU A 4 -15.02 1.11 -26.59
CA GLU A 4 -14.38 2.33 -27.04
C GLU A 4 -13.64 3.08 -25.91
N ALA A 5 -13.85 2.65 -24.66
CA ALA A 5 -13.30 3.34 -23.50
C ALA A 5 -11.85 2.89 -23.25
N ARG A 6 -10.91 3.47 -23.97
CA ARG A 6 -9.48 3.19 -23.82
C ARG A 6 -8.75 4.21 -22.97
N ASN A 7 -9.44 5.18 -22.38
CA ASN A 7 -8.82 6.24 -21.60
C ASN A 7 -8.56 5.75 -20.17
N LEU A 8 -7.29 5.76 -19.78
CA LEU A 8 -6.80 5.44 -18.46
C LEU A 8 -6.12 6.67 -17.83
N LEU A 9 -6.57 7.08 -16.66
CA LEU A 9 -5.92 8.11 -15.88
C LEU A 9 -5.06 7.47 -14.80
N ILE A 10 -3.77 7.78 -14.75
CA ILE A 10 -2.89 7.43 -13.64
C ILE A 10 -2.83 8.62 -12.68
N ILE A 11 -3.11 8.41 -11.40
CA ILE A 11 -2.92 9.41 -10.34
C ILE A 11 -1.75 8.94 -9.48
N PRO A 12 -0.57 9.58 -9.61
CA PRO A 12 0.62 9.22 -8.86
C PRO A 12 0.60 9.80 -7.43
N GLU A 13 1.56 9.38 -6.62
CA GLU A 13 1.86 9.94 -5.31
C GLU A 13 2.29 11.40 -5.43
N ASN A 14 1.76 12.27 -4.57
CA ASN A 14 2.12 13.68 -4.57
C ASN A 14 3.48 13.94 -3.94
N HIS A 15 3.80 13.18 -2.90
CA HIS A 15 5.02 13.32 -2.12
C HIS A 15 5.71 11.97 -1.95
N THR A 16 6.84 11.79 -2.60
CA THR A 16 7.65 10.59 -2.45
C THR A 16 9.10 10.94 -2.20
N ARG A 17 9.77 10.15 -1.38
CA ARG A 17 11.22 10.21 -1.18
C ARG A 17 11.99 9.40 -2.24
N ASN A 18 11.29 8.64 -3.06
CA ASN A 18 11.88 7.83 -4.11
C ASN A 18 12.11 8.69 -5.35
N THR A 19 13.35 9.05 -5.64
CA THR A 19 13.73 9.84 -6.82
C THR A 19 13.41 9.15 -8.15
N PHE A 20 13.26 7.82 -8.16
CA PHE A 20 12.91 7.04 -9.35
C PHE A 20 11.41 6.81 -9.52
N TYR A 21 10.60 7.30 -8.60
CA TYR A 21 9.16 7.01 -8.58
C TYR A 21 8.45 7.46 -9.87
N LEU A 22 8.67 8.70 -10.29
CA LEU A 22 8.04 9.21 -11.51
C LEU A 22 8.57 8.51 -12.77
N ALA A 23 9.82 8.07 -12.78
CA ALA A 23 10.35 7.24 -13.87
C ALA A 23 9.59 5.91 -13.98
N ASN A 24 9.24 5.28 -12.85
CA ASN A 24 8.40 4.08 -12.84
C ASN A 24 6.99 4.38 -13.35
N VAL A 25 6.41 5.55 -13.01
CA VAL A 25 5.10 6.00 -13.55
C VAL A 25 5.16 6.16 -15.07
N VAL A 26 6.25 6.75 -15.60
CA VAL A 26 6.48 6.85 -17.06
C VAL A 26 6.54 5.47 -17.71
N GLN A 27 7.26 4.50 -17.12
CA GLN A 27 7.30 3.14 -17.65
C GLN A 27 5.91 2.49 -17.63
N LEU A 28 5.17 2.68 -16.55
CA LEU A 28 3.80 2.17 -16.44
C LEU A 28 2.89 2.77 -17.52
N GLN A 29 2.97 4.07 -17.75
CA GLN A 29 2.26 4.77 -18.83
C GLN A 29 2.63 4.18 -20.20
N ARG A 30 3.90 3.95 -20.47
CA ARG A 30 4.39 3.34 -21.73
C ARG A 30 3.82 1.94 -21.94
N ILE A 31 3.86 1.10 -20.90
CA ILE A 31 3.33 -0.28 -20.95
C ILE A 31 1.84 -0.27 -21.32
N PHE A 32 1.05 0.57 -20.68
CA PHE A 32 -0.37 0.66 -20.98
C PHE A 32 -0.65 1.26 -22.37
N ASN A 33 0.13 2.25 -22.80
CA ASN A 33 0.03 2.77 -24.17
C ASN A 33 0.35 1.69 -25.22
N MET A 34 1.38 0.87 -24.97
CA MET A 34 1.71 -0.28 -25.84
C MET A 34 0.60 -1.33 -25.88
N ALA A 35 -0.16 -1.47 -24.78
CA ALA A 35 -1.36 -2.32 -24.72
C ALA A 35 -2.58 -1.71 -25.42
N GLY A 36 -2.45 -0.56 -26.06
CA GLY A 36 -3.52 0.10 -26.83
C GLY A 36 -4.44 0.99 -26.01
N LEU A 37 -4.06 1.33 -24.77
CA LEU A 37 -4.78 2.30 -23.96
C LEU A 37 -4.28 3.73 -24.27
N ASN A 38 -5.15 4.71 -24.11
CA ASN A 38 -4.78 6.13 -24.13
C ASN A 38 -4.58 6.59 -22.68
N VAL A 39 -3.33 6.79 -22.28
CA VAL A 39 -2.95 6.96 -20.88
C VAL A 39 -2.43 8.36 -20.63
N ARG A 40 -3.06 9.08 -19.69
CA ARG A 40 -2.58 10.37 -19.20
C ARG A 40 -2.32 10.31 -17.69
N VAL A 41 -1.45 11.19 -17.21
CA VAL A 41 -1.06 11.24 -15.80
C VAL A 41 -1.61 12.53 -15.19
N GLY A 42 -2.46 12.36 -14.18
CA GLY A 42 -3.08 13.45 -13.47
C GLY A 42 -2.52 13.65 -12.07
N SER A 43 -2.54 14.87 -11.57
CA SER A 43 -2.14 15.19 -10.20
C SER A 43 -3.32 15.77 -9.42
N ILE A 44 -3.48 15.31 -8.19
CA ILE A 44 -4.40 15.88 -7.19
C ILE A 44 -3.69 16.86 -6.25
N SER A 45 -2.40 17.13 -6.49
CA SER A 45 -1.66 18.14 -5.75
C SER A 45 -2.19 19.55 -6.03
N PRO A 46 -2.46 20.37 -5.00
CA PRO A 46 -2.88 21.75 -5.17
C PRO A 46 -1.82 22.65 -5.84
N GLU A 47 -0.58 22.17 -5.91
CA GLU A 47 0.53 22.88 -6.57
C GLU A 47 0.46 22.79 -8.10
N ILE A 48 -0.14 21.74 -8.64
CA ILE A 48 -0.28 21.51 -10.08
C ILE A 48 -1.59 22.14 -10.55
N LYS A 49 -1.54 23.44 -10.89
CA LYS A 49 -2.71 24.22 -11.37
C LYS A 49 -2.86 24.23 -12.89
N LYS A 50 -1.83 23.83 -13.60
CA LYS A 50 -1.80 23.72 -15.08
C LYS A 50 -0.96 22.52 -15.48
N SER A 51 -1.12 22.07 -16.72
CA SER A 51 -0.26 21.02 -17.29
C SER A 51 1.20 21.40 -17.14
N THR A 52 1.97 20.59 -16.46
CA THR A 52 3.36 20.84 -16.07
C THR A 52 4.21 19.67 -16.51
N LEU A 53 5.22 19.95 -17.33
CA LEU A 53 6.22 18.95 -17.73
C LEU A 53 7.28 18.85 -16.64
N ILE A 54 7.51 17.63 -16.16
CA ILE A 54 8.54 17.30 -15.18
C ILE A 54 9.64 16.52 -15.90
N GLU A 55 10.84 17.08 -15.95
CA GLU A 55 12.03 16.38 -16.44
C GLU A 55 12.59 15.48 -15.33
N LEU A 56 12.99 14.26 -15.69
CA LEU A 56 13.45 13.25 -14.76
C LEU A 56 14.96 13.03 -14.87
N PRO A 57 15.63 12.61 -13.79
CA PRO A 57 17.09 12.42 -13.81
C PRO A 57 17.61 11.42 -14.83
N ASN A 58 16.76 10.49 -15.28
CA ASN A 58 17.09 9.51 -16.31
C ASN A 58 16.90 10.01 -17.76
N GLY A 59 16.59 11.30 -17.95
CA GLY A 59 16.33 11.91 -19.27
C GLY A 59 14.91 11.72 -19.80
N ASP A 60 14.05 11.00 -19.10
CA ASP A 60 12.61 10.92 -19.40
C ASP A 60 11.89 12.19 -18.94
N SER A 61 10.66 12.35 -19.35
CA SER A 61 9.77 13.40 -18.85
C SER A 61 8.35 12.86 -18.64
N VAL A 62 7.60 13.49 -17.74
CA VAL A 62 6.20 13.20 -17.51
C VAL A 62 5.39 14.50 -17.50
N MET A 63 4.26 14.49 -18.21
CA MET A 63 3.30 15.57 -18.14
C MET A 63 2.34 15.29 -16.98
N LEU A 64 2.36 16.14 -15.96
CA LEU A 64 1.38 16.12 -14.88
C LEU A 64 0.29 17.15 -15.17
N GLU A 65 -0.96 16.72 -15.13
CA GLU A 65 -2.11 17.55 -15.42
C GLU A 65 -3.04 17.64 -14.21
N PRO A 66 -3.64 18.81 -13.91
CA PRO A 66 -4.54 18.92 -12.77
C PRO A 66 -5.78 18.05 -12.98
N VAL A 67 -6.07 17.21 -11.98
CA VAL A 67 -7.30 16.41 -11.97
C VAL A 67 -8.49 17.33 -11.69
N ILE A 68 -9.53 17.20 -12.50
CA ILE A 68 -10.76 17.98 -12.43
C ILE A 68 -11.90 17.03 -12.05
N ARG A 69 -12.72 17.43 -11.09
CA ARG A 69 -13.96 16.73 -10.77
C ARG A 69 -15.14 17.45 -11.40
N THR A 70 -15.91 16.71 -12.18
CA THR A 70 -17.16 17.18 -12.77
C THR A 70 -18.28 16.26 -12.33
N LYS A 71 -19.13 16.73 -11.41
CA LYS A 71 -20.17 15.90 -10.76
C LYS A 71 -19.54 14.69 -10.07
N GLY A 72 -19.93 13.46 -10.43
CA GLY A 72 -19.43 12.19 -9.90
C GLY A 72 -18.26 11.57 -10.69
N ARG A 73 -17.60 12.32 -11.58
CA ARG A 73 -16.51 11.84 -12.42
C ARG A 73 -15.25 12.66 -12.25
N LEU A 74 -14.12 12.00 -12.42
CA LEU A 74 -12.80 12.65 -12.49
C LEU A 74 -12.28 12.61 -13.92
N GLY A 75 -11.55 13.64 -14.30
CA GLY A 75 -10.91 13.71 -15.60
C GLY A 75 -9.80 14.74 -15.61
N LEU A 76 -9.28 15.01 -16.82
CA LEU A 76 -8.40 16.14 -17.09
C LEU A 76 -9.09 17.04 -18.13
N LYS A 77 -8.50 18.17 -18.42
CA LYS A 77 -8.99 18.99 -19.53
C LYS A 77 -9.02 18.16 -20.81
N ASP A 78 -10.20 18.07 -21.43
CA ASP A 78 -10.44 17.32 -22.67
C ASP A 78 -10.09 15.82 -22.59
N PHE A 79 -10.20 15.22 -21.38
CA PHE A 79 -9.92 13.81 -21.17
C PHE A 79 -10.85 13.22 -20.10
N ASP A 80 -11.71 12.30 -20.50
CA ASP A 80 -12.63 11.57 -19.64
C ASP A 80 -12.20 10.09 -19.57
N PRO A 81 -11.61 9.64 -18.45
CA PRO A 81 -11.17 8.25 -18.29
C PRO A 81 -12.34 7.36 -17.88
N CYS A 82 -12.34 6.13 -18.37
CA CYS A 82 -13.23 5.09 -17.86
C CYS A 82 -12.66 4.41 -16.61
N THR A 83 -11.35 4.42 -16.48
CA THR A 83 -10.62 3.80 -15.37
C THR A 83 -9.57 4.77 -14.83
N ILE A 84 -9.44 4.80 -13.52
CA ILE A 84 -8.47 5.60 -12.79
C ILE A 84 -7.58 4.65 -12.01
N LEU A 85 -6.29 4.63 -12.34
CA LEU A 85 -5.29 3.88 -11.61
C LEU A 85 -4.70 4.77 -10.52
N LEU A 86 -5.02 4.45 -9.28
CA LEU A 86 -4.43 5.10 -8.12
C LEU A 86 -3.06 4.46 -7.84
N ASN A 87 -2.01 5.03 -8.41
CA ASN A 87 -0.65 4.70 -8.04
C ASN A 87 -0.22 5.62 -6.89
N ASN A 88 -1.00 5.57 -5.82
CA ASN A 88 -0.89 6.41 -4.63
C ASN A 88 -1.38 5.59 -3.45
N ASP A 89 -0.61 5.51 -2.38
CA ASP A 89 -0.96 4.67 -1.24
C ASP A 89 -2.03 5.28 -0.33
N LEU A 90 -2.34 6.55 -0.52
CA LEU A 90 -3.31 7.30 0.28
C LEU A 90 -3.06 7.17 1.79
N SER A 91 -1.80 7.08 2.21
CA SER A 91 -1.42 6.85 3.61
C SER A 91 -1.88 7.97 4.56
N ALA A 92 -2.07 9.17 4.02
CA ALA A 92 -2.65 10.31 4.73
C ALA A 92 -4.20 10.32 4.74
N GLY A 93 -4.85 9.30 4.20
CA GLY A 93 -6.29 9.22 3.99
C GLY A 93 -6.70 9.46 2.54
N ALA A 94 -7.94 9.10 2.21
CA ALA A 94 -8.48 9.35 0.88
C ALA A 94 -8.82 10.86 0.74
N PRO A 95 -8.28 11.55 -0.28
CA PRO A 95 -8.68 12.92 -0.56
C PRO A 95 -10.16 13.00 -0.97
N GLY A 96 -10.89 14.02 -0.52
CA GLY A 96 -12.32 14.18 -0.82
C GLY A 96 -12.65 14.24 -2.32
N ILE A 97 -11.69 14.62 -3.16
CA ILE A 97 -11.88 14.58 -4.63
C ILE A 97 -12.08 13.15 -5.16
N LEU A 98 -11.63 12.12 -4.45
CA LEU A 98 -11.76 10.70 -4.83
C LEU A 98 -13.02 10.04 -4.25
N GLU A 99 -13.72 10.68 -3.32
CA GLU A 99 -14.91 10.14 -2.68
C GLU A 99 -16.10 10.15 -3.64
N ASP A 100 -17.04 9.22 -3.46
CA ASP A 100 -18.30 9.13 -4.22
C ASP A 100 -18.13 9.10 -5.75
N ILE A 101 -17.09 8.44 -6.23
CA ILE A 101 -16.89 8.13 -7.64
C ILE A 101 -17.52 6.78 -7.94
N HIS A 102 -18.69 6.78 -8.58
CA HIS A 102 -19.46 5.57 -8.88
C HIS A 102 -19.53 5.23 -10.37
N GLU A 103 -19.26 6.20 -11.24
CA GLU A 103 -19.36 6.06 -12.69
C GLU A 103 -18.04 5.65 -13.36
N GLN A 104 -16.96 5.53 -12.60
CA GLN A 104 -15.63 5.18 -13.08
C GLN A 104 -15.01 4.10 -12.19
N HIS A 105 -14.15 3.28 -12.79
CA HIS A 105 -13.41 2.27 -12.01
C HIS A 105 -12.17 2.88 -11.36
N LEU A 106 -12.15 2.90 -10.03
CA LEU A 106 -10.95 3.20 -9.24
C LEU A 106 -10.18 1.91 -8.97
N LEU A 107 -8.90 1.87 -9.30
CA LEU A 107 -8.02 0.72 -9.13
C LEU A 107 -6.76 1.11 -8.34
N PRO A 108 -6.55 0.58 -7.13
CA PRO A 108 -7.51 -0.22 -6.35
C PRO A 108 -8.70 0.63 -5.91
N PRO A 109 -9.86 0.02 -5.63
CA PRO A 109 -10.99 0.75 -5.05
C PRO A 109 -10.62 1.27 -3.66
N LEU A 110 -11.16 2.42 -3.24
CA LEU A 110 -10.74 3.09 -2.00
C LEU A 110 -10.82 2.19 -0.77
N HIS A 111 -11.86 1.34 -0.69
CA HIS A 111 -12.05 0.41 0.44
C HIS A 111 -11.02 -0.75 0.48
N ALA A 112 -10.26 -0.96 -0.59
CA ALA A 112 -9.21 -1.98 -0.67
C ALA A 112 -7.81 -1.35 -0.80
N GLY A 113 -7.71 -0.02 -0.75
CA GLY A 113 -6.44 0.72 -0.83
C GLY A 113 -5.58 0.59 0.44
N TRP A 114 -4.35 1.05 0.36
CA TRP A 114 -3.40 1.00 1.47
C TRP A 114 -3.83 1.79 2.70
N SER A 115 -4.59 2.87 2.51
CA SER A 115 -5.11 3.71 3.60
C SER A 115 -5.98 2.96 4.61
N VAL A 116 -6.69 1.93 4.15
CA VAL A 116 -7.57 1.10 5.00
C VAL A 116 -6.92 -0.21 5.45
N ARG A 117 -5.75 -0.55 4.92
CA ARG A 117 -5.06 -1.79 5.24
C ARG A 117 -4.55 -1.78 6.68
N ARG A 118 -4.81 -2.88 7.38
CA ARG A 118 -4.24 -3.17 8.70
C ARG A 118 -3.38 -4.41 8.63
N LYS A 119 -2.16 -4.32 9.18
CA LYS A 119 -1.22 -5.47 9.23
C LYS A 119 -1.78 -6.60 10.09
N SER A 120 -2.41 -6.25 11.21
CA SER A 120 -3.05 -7.22 12.10
C SER A 120 -4.13 -8.05 11.39
N THR A 121 -5.00 -7.40 10.61
CA THR A 121 -6.03 -8.08 9.82
C THR A 121 -5.39 -9.02 8.78
N HIS A 122 -4.34 -8.55 8.10
CA HIS A 122 -3.61 -9.36 7.13
C HIS A 122 -3.01 -10.60 7.77
N PHE A 123 -2.27 -10.45 8.87
CA PHE A 123 -1.61 -11.58 9.53
C PHE A 123 -2.60 -12.56 10.16
N LYS A 124 -3.74 -12.08 10.67
CA LYS A 124 -4.82 -12.94 11.17
C LYS A 124 -5.39 -13.83 10.06
N ASN A 125 -5.71 -13.24 8.92
CA ASN A 125 -6.21 -14.00 7.77
C ASN A 125 -5.14 -14.97 7.22
N TYR A 126 -3.89 -14.52 7.16
CA TYR A 126 -2.78 -15.36 6.73
C TYR A 126 -2.57 -16.57 7.65
N GLU A 127 -2.66 -16.39 8.96
CA GLU A 127 -2.56 -17.47 9.93
C GLU A 127 -3.61 -18.57 9.70
N GLU A 128 -4.85 -18.17 9.42
CA GLU A 128 -5.92 -19.14 9.12
C GLU A 128 -5.64 -19.92 7.83
N VAL A 129 -5.20 -19.23 6.77
CA VAL A 129 -4.82 -19.87 5.51
C VAL A 129 -3.64 -20.82 5.71
N ALA A 130 -2.60 -20.38 6.42
CA ALA A 130 -1.41 -21.17 6.70
C ALA A 130 -1.75 -22.46 7.49
N LYS A 131 -2.63 -22.38 8.48
CA LYS A 131 -3.11 -23.54 9.24
C LYS A 131 -3.83 -24.56 8.35
N ARG A 132 -4.73 -24.09 7.48
CA ARG A 132 -5.46 -24.96 6.54
C ARG A 132 -4.51 -25.61 5.54
N PHE A 133 -3.62 -24.82 4.96
CA PHE A 133 -2.63 -25.29 3.99
C PHE A 133 -1.65 -26.28 4.61
N GLY A 134 -1.11 -25.99 5.79
CA GLY A 134 -0.24 -26.90 6.53
C GLY A 134 -0.93 -28.24 6.82
N LYS A 135 -2.21 -28.21 7.22
CA LYS A 135 -3.00 -29.44 7.42
C LYS A 135 -3.15 -30.25 6.13
N MET A 136 -3.38 -29.60 4.99
CA MET A 136 -3.51 -30.27 3.68
C MET A 136 -2.21 -30.97 3.27
N LEU A 137 -1.06 -30.37 3.55
CA LEU A 137 0.25 -30.89 3.18
C LEU A 137 0.87 -31.80 4.26
N GLY A 138 0.29 -31.89 5.44
CA GLY A 138 0.86 -32.63 6.57
C GLY A 138 2.14 -31.99 7.14
N ILE A 139 2.28 -30.64 7.01
CA ILE A 139 3.41 -29.89 7.55
C ILE A 139 2.98 -28.99 8.71
N ASP A 140 3.95 -28.65 9.57
CA ASP A 140 3.70 -27.68 10.63
C ASP A 140 3.45 -26.29 10.03
N PRO A 141 2.29 -25.66 10.29
CA PRO A 141 2.00 -24.32 9.80
C PRO A 141 3.03 -23.26 10.20
N TRP A 142 3.77 -23.49 11.28
CA TRP A 142 4.83 -22.59 11.73
C TRP A 142 5.92 -22.35 10.67
N LEU A 143 6.20 -23.33 9.82
CA LEU A 143 7.18 -23.22 8.74
C LEU A 143 6.85 -22.13 7.71
N ILE A 144 5.57 -21.77 7.63
CA ILE A 144 5.06 -20.77 6.68
C ILE A 144 4.33 -19.61 7.36
N ASN A 145 4.16 -19.64 8.68
CA ASN A 145 3.47 -18.61 9.45
C ASN A 145 4.46 -17.82 10.31
N PRO A 146 4.61 -16.49 10.12
CA PRO A 146 5.59 -15.69 10.86
C PRO A 146 5.28 -15.51 12.35
N MET A 147 4.21 -16.07 12.88
CA MET A 147 3.68 -15.80 14.20
C MET A 147 3.58 -14.30 14.51
N PHE A 148 2.43 -13.81 14.80
CA PHE A 148 2.23 -12.42 15.17
C PHE A 148 1.42 -12.29 16.46
N SER A 149 1.49 -11.13 17.06
CA SER A 149 0.66 -10.70 18.17
C SER A 149 0.27 -9.24 17.95
N GLN A 150 -0.91 -8.87 18.37
CA GLN A 150 -1.38 -7.50 18.39
C GLN A 150 -1.49 -7.07 19.85
N CYS A 151 -0.92 -5.94 20.20
CA CYS A 151 -1.18 -5.25 21.46
C CYS A 151 -2.07 -4.03 21.21
N GLY A 152 -2.57 -3.43 22.30
CA GLY A 152 -3.37 -2.21 22.23
C GLY A 152 -2.57 -0.99 21.80
N ASP A 153 -3.12 0.18 22.04
CA ASP A 153 -2.47 1.45 21.71
C ASP A 153 -1.19 1.64 22.52
N VAL A 154 -0.12 2.01 21.84
CA VAL A 154 1.19 2.30 22.41
C VAL A 154 1.61 3.69 22.00
N ASP A 155 1.98 4.51 22.97
CA ASP A 155 2.59 5.81 22.76
C ASP A 155 3.99 5.83 23.37
N PHE A 156 5.01 5.86 22.52
CA PHE A 156 6.41 5.87 22.96
C PHE A 156 6.84 7.21 23.56
N ALA A 157 6.15 8.30 23.27
CA ALA A 157 6.51 9.61 23.80
C ALA A 157 5.98 9.78 25.25
N GLU A 158 4.84 9.13 25.54
CA GLU A 158 4.19 9.21 26.84
C GLU A 158 4.39 7.93 27.68
N ASP A 159 5.21 6.98 27.24
CA ASP A 159 5.41 5.66 27.86
C ASP A 159 4.12 4.86 28.07
N LYS A 160 3.08 5.16 27.30
CA LYS A 160 1.78 4.52 27.44
C LYS A 160 1.75 3.17 26.72
N GLY A 161 1.25 2.15 27.41
CA GLY A 161 1.08 0.80 26.84
C GLY A 161 2.37 -0.02 26.71
N MET A 162 3.50 0.46 27.25
CA MET A 162 4.80 -0.21 27.16
C MET A 162 4.81 -1.58 27.83
N ASP A 163 4.19 -1.72 29.03
CA ASP A 163 4.11 -2.99 29.75
C ASP A 163 3.32 -4.04 28.97
N ALA A 164 2.24 -3.63 28.31
CA ALA A 164 1.45 -4.51 27.46
C ALA A 164 2.24 -4.94 26.22
N LEU A 165 3.00 -4.03 25.62
CA LEU A 165 3.90 -4.32 24.49
C LEU A 165 4.97 -5.30 24.92
N GLN A 166 5.68 -5.06 26.04
CA GLN A 166 6.72 -5.92 26.58
C GLN A 166 6.19 -7.33 26.82
N THR A 167 5.05 -7.45 27.52
CA THR A 167 4.40 -8.73 27.79
C THR A 167 4.07 -9.48 26.51
N SER A 168 3.55 -8.79 25.49
CA SER A 168 3.20 -9.38 24.20
C SER A 168 4.43 -9.86 23.45
N VAL A 169 5.52 -9.10 23.46
CA VAL A 169 6.80 -9.44 22.84
C VAL A 169 7.40 -10.67 23.52
N ASP A 170 7.47 -10.69 24.85
CA ASP A 170 8.04 -11.80 25.62
C ASP A 170 7.26 -13.10 25.42
N ALA A 171 5.93 -13.02 25.42
CA ALA A 171 5.08 -14.17 25.15
C ALA A 171 5.30 -14.74 23.74
N LEU A 172 5.45 -13.85 22.73
CA LEU A 172 5.67 -14.25 21.35
C LEU A 172 7.08 -14.83 21.16
N LEU A 173 8.11 -14.22 21.74
CA LEU A 173 9.49 -14.74 21.72
C LEU A 173 9.55 -16.10 22.42
N GLY A 174 8.83 -16.29 23.53
CA GLY A 174 8.72 -17.58 24.20
C GLY A 174 8.15 -18.68 23.30
N LYS A 175 7.13 -18.36 22.48
CA LYS A 175 6.59 -19.30 21.48
C LYS A 175 7.62 -19.63 20.41
N VAL A 176 8.34 -18.64 19.88
CA VAL A 176 9.36 -18.85 18.85
C VAL A 176 10.54 -19.67 19.39
N ARG A 177 11.02 -19.38 20.61
CA ARG A 177 12.10 -20.17 21.25
C ARG A 177 11.73 -21.64 21.37
N ARG A 178 10.47 -21.97 21.70
CA ARG A 178 10.00 -23.36 21.72
C ARG A 178 10.08 -24.01 20.35
N LYS A 179 9.66 -23.31 19.30
CA LYS A 179 9.76 -23.80 17.92
C LYS A 179 11.20 -23.95 17.46
N TYR A 180 12.07 -23.00 17.78
CA TYR A 180 13.49 -23.09 17.48
C TYR A 180 14.10 -24.36 18.12
N LYS A 181 13.78 -24.64 19.40
CA LYS A 181 14.21 -25.88 20.07
C LYS A 181 13.66 -27.12 19.40
N GLU A 182 12.38 -27.11 19.00
CA GLU A 182 11.72 -28.24 18.31
C GLU A 182 12.40 -28.56 16.97
N TYR A 183 12.83 -27.55 16.25
CA TYR A 183 13.46 -27.65 14.91
C TYR A 183 15.00 -27.65 14.95
N GLY A 184 15.63 -27.68 16.12
CA GLY A 184 17.08 -27.65 16.24
C GLY A 184 17.75 -26.37 15.74
N ILE A 185 17.04 -25.25 15.78
CA ILE A 185 17.54 -23.94 15.36
C ILE A 185 18.29 -23.31 16.54
N HIS A 186 19.56 -22.95 16.32
CA HIS A 186 20.44 -22.40 17.36
C HIS A 186 20.57 -20.90 17.34
N GLU A 187 20.06 -20.22 16.33
CA GLU A 187 20.08 -18.78 16.20
C GLU A 187 19.22 -18.09 17.27
N LYS A 188 19.60 -16.88 17.63
CA LYS A 188 18.81 -16.05 18.55
C LYS A 188 17.56 -15.53 17.83
N PRO A 189 16.34 -15.82 18.29
CA PRO A 189 15.14 -15.27 17.67
C PRO A 189 15.03 -13.78 17.94
N PHE A 190 14.47 -13.06 16.98
CA PHE A 190 14.11 -11.66 17.09
C PHE A 190 12.66 -11.42 16.64
N LYS A 191 12.12 -10.30 17.00
CA LYS A 191 10.81 -9.84 16.53
C LYS A 191 10.88 -8.41 16.02
N ILE A 192 9.93 -8.07 15.17
CA ILE A 192 9.79 -6.74 14.63
C ILE A 192 8.45 -6.17 15.10
N VAL A 193 8.51 -5.10 15.86
CA VAL A 193 7.35 -4.31 16.25
C VAL A 193 7.05 -3.32 15.12
N LYS A 194 5.80 -3.19 14.71
CA LYS A 194 5.37 -2.30 13.63
C LYS A 194 4.06 -1.63 13.99
N ALA A 195 3.90 -0.37 13.61
CA ALA A 195 2.59 0.27 13.62
C ALA A 195 1.62 -0.50 12.70
N ASP A 196 0.38 -0.67 13.14
CA ASP A 196 -0.62 -1.49 12.42
C ASP A 196 -0.99 -0.90 11.06
N ASN A 197 -1.05 0.44 10.98
CA ASN A 197 -1.41 1.19 9.77
C ASN A 197 -0.26 1.96 9.13
N GLY A 198 0.97 1.83 9.60
CA GLY A 198 2.10 2.61 9.08
C GLY A 198 2.60 2.13 7.71
N THR A 199 3.17 3.07 6.95
CA THR A 199 3.90 2.87 5.68
C THR A 199 5.33 3.38 5.80
N TYR A 200 6.16 3.18 4.77
CA TYR A 200 7.53 3.71 4.66
C TYR A 200 8.47 3.40 5.83
N GLY A 201 8.25 2.33 6.57
CA GLY A 201 9.14 1.95 7.67
C GLY A 201 9.03 2.81 8.94
N MET A 202 8.06 3.70 9.02
CA MET A 202 7.82 4.48 10.23
C MET A 202 7.26 3.59 11.35
N GLY A 203 7.71 3.82 12.58
CA GLY A 203 7.28 3.05 13.75
C GLY A 203 7.67 1.56 13.68
N ILE A 204 8.86 1.27 13.17
CA ILE A 204 9.44 -0.09 13.15
C ILE A 204 10.57 -0.16 14.16
N MET A 205 10.51 -1.19 15.00
CA MET A 205 11.55 -1.50 15.99
C MET A 205 11.83 -3.01 15.99
N THR A 206 13.10 -3.37 16.09
CA THR A 206 13.54 -4.78 16.26
C THR A 206 13.81 -5.04 17.73
N VAL A 207 13.34 -6.18 18.22
CA VAL A 207 13.48 -6.61 19.62
C VAL A 207 14.06 -8.02 19.71
#